data_07e9fe6d1349d4938865f6a757f0aaa6
#
_entry.id   07e9fe6d1349d4938865f6a757f0aaa6
#
_cell.length_a   1.000
_cell.length_b   1.000
_cell.length_c   1.000
_cell.angle_alpha   90.00
_cell.angle_beta   90.00
_cell.angle_gamma   90.00
#
_symmetry.space_group_name_H-M   'P 1'
#
loop_
_entity.id
_entity.type
_entity.pdbx_description
1 polymer ?
#
loop_
_entity_poly.entity_id
_entity_poly.type
_entity_poly.pdbx_seq_one_letter_code
_entity_poly.pdbx_strand_id
1 'polypeptide(L)'
;KGGPIIMVQAENEFGSYVAQRKDIPLEEHRRYNAKIKRQLADAGFNVPLFTSDGSWLFEGGSTPGALPTANGESNVENLKKVVNEYHGGVGPYMVAEFYPGWLMHWAEPFPDISDSGIARQTETYLQNDVSFNFYMVHGGTNFGFTSGANYDKKHDIQPDLTSYDYDAPGWVTPKFDSIRNVIRKYVTYDVPEAPAPIPLIEIPSISLTKVADVLALAKEGEPVASPTPLTFEQLNQGYGYVLYSTHFNQPLKGRLEIPGLRDYATIYVDGERVGELNRCFNQYAMEIDIPFNATLDILVENMGRINYGEEIVRNTKGIISSVKINGSEISDWKMYKLPMDRMPALVSGEPYVYKNGSPEVAALGNKPVLYEGTFHLSDTGDTFIDMEDWGKGIIFINGINIGRYWYAGPQQTLYIPGVWLNKGENKIVIYEQLNNDR
;
A
#
# COMPACT_ATOMS: atom_id res chain seq x y z
N LYS A 1 -36.04 9.49 10.42
CA LYS A 1 -35.82 9.04 11.80
C LYS A 1 -35.37 7.60 11.72
N GLY A 2 -34.15 7.27 12.23
CA GLY A 2 -33.58 5.94 12.12
C GLY A 2 -32.84 5.71 10.79
N GLY A 3 -31.77 6.46 10.52
CA GLY A 3 -30.85 6.14 9.44
C GLY A 3 -29.95 4.94 9.79
N PRO A 4 -29.13 4.45 8.85
CA PRO A 4 -28.24 3.32 9.05
C PRO A 4 -27.04 3.64 9.95
N ILE A 5 -26.74 4.92 10.19
CA ILE A 5 -25.62 5.36 11.05
C ILE A 5 -26.06 5.25 12.51
N ILE A 6 -25.40 4.39 13.27
CA ILE A 6 -25.71 4.11 14.68
C ILE A 6 -24.74 4.80 15.64
N MET A 7 -23.49 5.04 15.23
CA MET A 7 -22.43 5.70 16.00
C MET A 7 -21.50 6.44 15.05
N VAL A 8 -20.79 7.48 15.54
CA VAL A 8 -19.77 8.20 14.74
C VAL A 8 -18.53 8.38 15.58
N GLN A 9 -17.38 8.06 14.98
CA GLN A 9 -16.06 8.16 15.59
C GLN A 9 -15.51 9.58 15.49
N ALA A 10 -15.00 10.08 16.60
CA ALA A 10 -14.28 11.34 16.68
C ALA A 10 -12.77 11.04 16.79
N GLU A 11 -12.02 11.33 15.73
CA GLU A 11 -10.62 10.97 15.55
C GLU A 11 -10.37 9.44 15.51
N ASN A 12 -9.14 9.06 15.19
CA ASN A 12 -8.69 7.67 15.23
C ASN A 12 -7.30 7.60 15.85
N GLU A 13 -7.15 6.85 16.93
CA GLU A 13 -5.89 6.63 17.65
C GLU A 13 -5.14 7.94 17.97
N PHE A 14 -5.90 9.00 18.26
CA PHE A 14 -5.35 10.32 18.56
C PHE A 14 -4.44 10.30 19.78
N GLY A 15 -4.69 9.42 20.73
CA GLY A 15 -3.81 9.19 21.88
C GLY A 15 -2.39 8.77 21.50
N SER A 16 -2.23 8.05 20.39
CA SER A 16 -0.92 7.69 19.84
C SER A 16 -0.16 8.93 19.34
N TYR A 17 -0.85 9.84 18.64
CA TYR A 17 -0.28 11.12 18.23
C TYR A 17 0.13 11.96 19.44
N VAL A 18 -0.73 12.06 20.46
CA VAL A 18 -0.44 12.78 21.72
C VAL A 18 0.82 12.23 22.41
N ALA A 19 0.94 10.90 22.47
CA ALA A 19 2.11 10.25 23.07
C ALA A 19 3.43 10.56 22.34
N GLN A 20 3.36 10.83 21.04
CA GLN A 20 4.52 11.18 20.19
C GLN A 20 4.84 12.69 20.23
N ARG A 21 3.85 13.55 20.47
CA ARG A 21 3.98 15.02 20.44
C ARG A 21 3.99 15.62 21.84
N LYS A 22 4.93 15.20 22.66
CA LYS A 22 5.12 15.72 24.04
C LYS A 22 5.58 17.18 24.09
N ASP A 23 5.97 17.75 22.97
CA ASP A 23 6.26 19.15 22.79
C ASP A 23 5.01 20.04 22.83
N ILE A 24 3.82 19.48 22.61
CA ILE A 24 2.53 20.14 22.68
C ILE A 24 1.89 19.86 24.05
N PRO A 25 1.41 20.87 24.80
CA PRO A 25 0.72 20.64 26.07
C PRO A 25 -0.52 19.75 25.92
N LEU A 26 -0.72 18.81 26.84
CA LEU A 26 -1.86 17.87 26.82
C LEU A 26 -3.21 18.59 26.72
N GLU A 27 -3.35 19.76 27.34
CA GLU A 27 -4.56 20.58 27.28
C GLU A 27 -4.89 21.10 25.86
N GLU A 28 -3.89 21.33 25.04
CA GLU A 28 -4.12 21.71 23.64
C GLU A 28 -4.61 20.53 22.80
N HIS A 29 -4.07 19.35 23.01
CA HIS A 29 -4.57 18.14 22.41
C HIS A 29 -6.03 17.87 22.80
N ARG A 30 -6.36 18.00 24.09
CA ARG A 30 -7.73 17.85 24.59
C ARG A 30 -8.69 18.86 23.99
N ARG A 31 -8.27 20.12 23.82
CA ARG A 31 -9.08 21.15 23.14
C ARG A 31 -9.34 20.78 21.65
N TYR A 32 -8.33 20.27 20.98
CA TYR A 32 -8.49 19.80 19.61
C TYR A 32 -9.52 18.68 19.52
N ASN A 33 -9.35 17.61 20.31
CA ASN A 33 -10.25 16.45 20.30
C ASN A 33 -11.70 16.85 20.66
N ALA A 34 -11.87 17.71 21.67
CA ALA A 34 -13.18 18.26 22.02
C ALA A 34 -13.79 19.13 20.90
N LYS A 35 -12.96 19.82 20.09
CA LYS A 35 -13.41 20.56 18.94
C LYS A 35 -13.90 19.64 17.82
N ILE A 36 -13.19 18.57 17.51
CA ILE A 36 -13.63 17.58 16.53
C ILE A 36 -14.98 16.97 16.93
N LYS A 37 -15.10 16.54 18.18
CA LYS A 37 -16.39 16.05 18.70
C LYS A 37 -17.54 17.05 18.53
N ARG A 38 -17.29 18.32 18.83
CA ARG A 38 -18.29 19.37 18.68
C ARG A 38 -18.67 19.60 17.21
N GLN A 39 -17.69 19.63 16.31
CA GLN A 39 -17.94 19.76 14.87
C GLN A 39 -18.84 18.65 14.33
N LEU A 40 -18.66 17.40 14.78
CA LEU A 40 -19.53 16.30 14.44
C LEU A 40 -20.96 16.53 14.93
N ALA A 41 -21.13 16.95 16.17
CA ALA A 41 -22.46 17.29 16.73
C ALA A 41 -23.12 18.45 15.97
N ASP A 42 -22.37 19.52 15.71
CA ASP A 42 -22.84 20.72 14.99
C ASP A 42 -23.20 20.41 13.51
N ALA A 43 -22.54 19.40 12.90
CA ALA A 43 -22.88 18.88 11.58
C ALA A 43 -24.19 18.05 11.56
N GLY A 44 -24.84 17.86 12.72
CA GLY A 44 -26.12 17.21 12.84
C GLY A 44 -26.09 15.72 13.15
N PHE A 45 -24.95 15.14 13.49
CA PHE A 45 -24.87 13.79 13.99
C PHE A 45 -25.43 13.74 15.44
N ASN A 46 -26.63 13.19 15.57
CA ASN A 46 -27.34 13.05 16.85
C ASN A 46 -27.34 11.59 17.38
N VAL A 47 -26.38 10.81 16.92
CA VAL A 47 -26.10 9.46 17.40
C VAL A 47 -24.94 9.50 18.42
N PRO A 48 -24.72 8.44 19.22
CA PRO A 48 -23.57 8.37 20.10
C PRO A 48 -22.25 8.64 19.37
N LEU A 49 -21.42 9.50 19.94
CA LEU A 49 -20.06 9.74 19.47
C LEU A 49 -19.11 8.88 20.32
N PHE A 50 -18.05 8.39 19.70
CA PHE A 50 -17.01 7.61 20.39
C PHE A 50 -15.61 7.99 19.95
N THR A 51 -14.60 7.69 20.75
CA THR A 51 -13.19 7.73 20.42
C THR A 51 -12.64 6.31 20.38
N SER A 52 -11.57 6.09 19.61
CA SER A 52 -11.00 4.77 19.37
C SER A 52 -9.49 4.84 19.52
N ASP A 53 -8.95 4.22 20.58
CA ASP A 53 -7.53 4.27 20.95
C ASP A 53 -7.09 2.95 21.58
N GLY A 54 -5.77 2.68 21.64
CA GLY A 54 -5.25 1.69 22.56
C GLY A 54 -5.65 2.03 24.00
N SER A 55 -6.01 1.05 24.82
CA SER A 55 -6.49 1.26 26.19
C SER A 55 -5.54 2.08 27.07
N TRP A 56 -4.25 2.01 26.81
CA TRP A 56 -3.18 2.78 27.48
C TRP A 56 -3.01 4.22 26.98
N LEU A 57 -3.79 4.66 26.00
CA LEU A 57 -3.69 5.97 25.35
C LEU A 57 -4.91 6.88 25.61
N PHE A 58 -5.86 6.42 26.40
CA PHE A 58 -7.11 7.14 26.67
C PHE A 58 -6.90 8.53 27.31
N GLU A 59 -5.79 8.76 28.02
CA GLU A 59 -5.49 10.07 28.58
C GLU A 59 -5.44 11.16 27.51
N GLY A 60 -4.85 10.87 26.37
CA GLY A 60 -4.75 11.80 25.23
C GLY A 60 -5.85 11.62 24.18
N GLY A 61 -6.35 10.41 24.01
CA GLY A 61 -7.28 10.04 22.95
C GLY A 61 -8.75 10.23 23.29
N SER A 62 -9.15 10.07 24.55
CA SER A 62 -10.55 10.23 24.95
C SER A 62 -10.99 11.70 25.03
N THR A 63 -12.29 11.93 24.91
CA THR A 63 -12.89 13.27 25.10
C THR A 63 -14.22 13.18 25.86
N PRO A 64 -14.48 14.05 26.85
CA PRO A 64 -15.72 14.00 27.61
C PRO A 64 -16.97 14.05 26.74
N GLY A 65 -17.93 13.16 27.02
CA GLY A 65 -19.19 13.05 26.29
C GLY A 65 -19.09 12.30 24.96
N ALA A 66 -17.96 11.65 24.66
CA ALA A 66 -17.84 10.56 23.71
C ALA A 66 -17.51 9.27 24.46
N LEU A 67 -17.98 8.13 23.97
CA LEU A 67 -17.64 6.82 24.54
C LEU A 67 -16.20 6.48 24.20
N PRO A 68 -15.29 6.28 25.16
CA PRO A 68 -13.97 5.77 24.86
C PRO A 68 -14.07 4.28 24.54
N THR A 69 -13.58 3.89 23.37
CA THR A 69 -13.51 2.49 22.95
C THR A 69 -12.06 2.08 22.74
N ALA A 70 -11.77 0.80 22.97
CA ALA A 70 -10.40 0.29 22.87
C ALA A 70 -10.12 -0.37 21.52
N ASN A 71 -8.85 -0.31 21.08
CA ASN A 71 -8.34 -1.02 19.92
C ASN A 71 -7.44 -2.16 20.37
N GLY A 72 -7.70 -3.38 19.90
CA GLY A 72 -6.88 -4.56 20.18
C GLY A 72 -6.87 -5.03 21.65
N GLU A 73 -7.71 -4.49 22.53
CA GLU A 73 -7.72 -4.82 23.95
C GLU A 73 -8.40 -6.17 24.23
N SER A 74 -7.62 -7.18 24.54
CA SER A 74 -8.13 -8.52 24.84
C SER A 74 -8.44 -8.76 26.32
N ASN A 75 -7.92 -7.92 27.22
CA ASN A 75 -8.14 -8.04 28.66
C ASN A 75 -9.39 -7.25 29.06
N VAL A 76 -10.48 -7.96 29.30
CA VAL A 76 -11.79 -7.36 29.64
C VAL A 76 -11.75 -6.56 30.96
N GLU A 77 -11.00 -7.01 31.96
CA GLU A 77 -10.89 -6.30 33.24
C GLU A 77 -10.14 -4.96 33.04
N ASN A 78 -9.08 -4.98 32.26
CA ASN A 78 -8.38 -3.74 31.90
C ASN A 78 -9.27 -2.80 31.09
N LEU A 79 -9.99 -3.31 30.09
CA LEU A 79 -10.96 -2.53 29.32
C LEU A 79 -11.98 -1.84 30.22
N LYS A 80 -12.62 -2.59 31.11
CA LYS A 80 -13.62 -2.06 32.07
C LYS A 80 -13.01 -0.98 32.96
N LYS A 81 -11.83 -1.24 33.51
CA LYS A 81 -11.09 -0.29 34.35
C LYS A 81 -10.86 1.06 33.65
N VAL A 82 -10.26 1.04 32.46
CA VAL A 82 -9.90 2.28 31.76
C VAL A 82 -11.13 3.02 31.22
N VAL A 83 -12.15 2.30 30.70
CA VAL A 83 -13.39 2.94 30.29
C VAL A 83 -14.06 3.61 31.50
N ASN A 84 -14.15 2.98 32.65
CA ASN A 84 -14.73 3.56 33.87
C ASN A 84 -13.98 4.81 34.31
N GLU A 85 -12.66 4.83 34.21
CA GLU A 85 -11.84 5.99 34.55
C GLU A 85 -12.16 7.23 33.68
N TYR A 86 -12.35 7.04 32.36
CA TYR A 86 -12.54 8.12 31.42
C TYR A 86 -14.00 8.38 31.00
N HIS A 87 -14.95 7.53 31.46
CA HIS A 87 -16.38 7.64 31.11
C HIS A 87 -17.31 7.68 32.34
N GLY A 88 -16.90 8.31 33.42
CA GLY A 88 -17.74 8.58 34.58
C GLY A 88 -18.09 7.35 35.42
N GLY A 89 -17.29 6.29 35.35
CA GLY A 89 -17.43 5.10 36.18
C GLY A 89 -18.42 4.05 35.66
N VAL A 90 -18.90 4.20 34.41
CA VAL A 90 -19.90 3.29 33.81
C VAL A 90 -19.57 2.97 32.37
N GLY A 91 -20.01 1.76 31.92
CA GLY A 91 -19.98 1.42 30.49
C GLY A 91 -20.97 2.24 29.66
N PRO A 92 -21.26 1.81 28.42
CA PRO A 92 -20.96 0.48 27.86
C PRO A 92 -19.47 0.26 27.55
N TYR A 93 -19.08 -1.00 27.38
CA TYR A 93 -17.72 -1.38 27.06
C TYR A 93 -17.67 -1.85 25.60
N MET A 94 -16.67 -1.34 24.84
CA MET A 94 -16.55 -1.68 23.43
C MET A 94 -15.09 -1.75 22.99
N VAL A 95 -14.79 -2.78 22.21
CA VAL A 95 -13.55 -2.89 21.42
C VAL A 95 -13.90 -2.51 19.98
N ALA A 96 -13.52 -1.31 19.55
CA ALA A 96 -13.89 -0.78 18.26
C ALA A 96 -13.05 -1.37 17.13
N GLU A 97 -11.81 -1.77 17.42
CA GLU A 97 -10.98 -2.50 16.48
C GLU A 97 -10.55 -3.84 17.11
N PHE A 98 -11.28 -4.89 16.74
CA PHE A 98 -10.95 -6.26 17.07
C PHE A 98 -10.39 -6.94 15.85
N TYR A 99 -9.10 -7.32 15.88
CA TYR A 99 -8.32 -7.77 14.74
C TYR A 99 -8.39 -9.27 14.52
N PRO A 100 -9.25 -9.79 13.62
CA PRO A 100 -9.31 -11.22 13.31
C PRO A 100 -8.22 -11.67 12.34
N GLY A 101 -7.55 -10.75 11.69
CA GLY A 101 -6.41 -10.89 10.80
C GLY A 101 -5.49 -9.68 10.94
N TRP A 102 -4.49 -9.59 10.08
CA TRP A 102 -3.56 -8.47 10.05
C TRP A 102 -3.22 -8.05 8.63
N LEU A 103 -2.77 -6.80 8.47
CA LEU A 103 -2.21 -6.32 7.21
C LEU A 103 -0.93 -7.09 6.89
N MET A 104 -0.51 -7.05 5.62
CA MET A 104 0.65 -7.77 5.17
C MET A 104 1.56 -6.91 4.32
N HIS A 105 2.84 -7.23 4.32
CA HIS A 105 3.87 -6.50 3.65
C HIS A 105 4.54 -7.31 2.54
N TRP A 106 5.06 -6.62 1.54
CA TRP A 106 5.96 -7.23 0.56
C TRP A 106 7.21 -7.81 1.23
N ALA A 107 7.67 -8.95 0.73
CA ALA A 107 8.84 -9.68 1.21
C ALA A 107 8.73 -10.22 2.66
N GLU A 108 7.52 -10.31 3.19
CA GLU A 108 7.21 -10.94 4.48
C GLU A 108 6.20 -12.06 4.28
N PRO A 109 6.15 -13.09 5.16
CA PRO A 109 5.14 -14.14 5.05
C PRO A 109 3.73 -13.59 5.28
N PHE A 110 2.71 -14.28 4.75
CA PHE A 110 1.33 -13.98 5.10
C PHE A 110 1.12 -14.09 6.61
N PRO A 111 0.34 -13.17 7.22
CA PRO A 111 -0.08 -13.33 8.61
C PRO A 111 -0.96 -14.59 8.76
N ASP A 112 -0.92 -15.19 9.95
CA ASP A 112 -1.70 -16.37 10.31
C ASP A 112 -2.19 -16.26 11.75
N ILE A 113 -3.26 -15.48 11.97
CA ILE A 113 -3.88 -15.32 13.27
C ILE A 113 -4.83 -16.49 13.52
N SER A 114 -4.65 -17.17 14.63
CA SER A 114 -5.37 -18.40 14.98
C SER A 114 -6.90 -18.26 15.00
N ASP A 115 -7.60 -19.04 14.18
CA ASP A 115 -9.07 -19.11 14.12
C ASP A 115 -9.68 -19.38 15.50
N SER A 116 -9.14 -20.38 16.21
CA SER A 116 -9.60 -20.74 17.55
C SER A 116 -9.28 -19.66 18.60
N GLY A 117 -8.21 -18.89 18.39
CA GLY A 117 -7.85 -17.76 19.25
C GLY A 117 -8.89 -16.65 19.14
N ILE A 118 -9.22 -16.25 17.91
CA ILE A 118 -10.25 -15.24 17.64
C ILE A 118 -11.63 -15.69 18.12
N ALA A 119 -12.01 -16.94 17.89
CA ALA A 119 -13.27 -17.48 18.38
C ALA A 119 -13.37 -17.42 19.93
N ARG A 120 -12.32 -17.82 20.65
CA ARG A 120 -12.27 -17.71 22.12
C ARG A 120 -12.36 -16.26 22.59
N GLN A 121 -11.67 -15.34 21.95
CA GLN A 121 -11.72 -13.92 22.32
C GLN A 121 -13.12 -13.34 22.07
N THR A 122 -13.76 -13.70 20.95
CA THR A 122 -15.15 -13.35 20.64
C THR A 122 -16.09 -13.84 21.75
N GLU A 123 -15.94 -15.11 22.19
CA GLU A 123 -16.73 -15.67 23.26
C GLU A 123 -16.51 -14.94 24.60
N THR A 124 -15.26 -14.57 24.89
CA THR A 124 -14.92 -13.80 26.09
C THR A 124 -15.63 -12.44 26.12
N TYR A 125 -15.68 -11.73 25.01
CA TYR A 125 -16.40 -10.46 24.93
C TYR A 125 -17.89 -10.64 25.12
N LEU A 126 -18.51 -11.63 24.47
CA LEU A 126 -19.93 -11.92 24.57
C LEU A 126 -20.34 -12.32 26.03
N GLN A 127 -19.52 -13.10 26.72
CA GLN A 127 -19.74 -13.50 28.12
C GLN A 127 -19.66 -12.33 29.11
N ASN A 128 -19.01 -11.23 28.71
CA ASN A 128 -18.75 -10.10 29.61
C ASN A 128 -19.49 -8.82 29.22
N ASP A 129 -20.48 -8.90 28.33
CA ASP A 129 -21.27 -7.77 27.81
C ASP A 129 -20.38 -6.68 27.17
N VAL A 130 -19.31 -7.10 26.49
CA VAL A 130 -18.44 -6.21 25.70
C VAL A 130 -18.90 -6.22 24.26
N SER A 131 -19.25 -5.05 23.75
CA SER A 131 -19.48 -4.84 22.33
C SER A 131 -18.15 -4.85 21.57
N PHE A 132 -18.17 -5.31 20.33
CA PHE A 132 -16.97 -5.31 19.50
C PHE A 132 -17.31 -5.07 18.04
N ASN A 133 -16.32 -4.58 17.31
CA ASN A 133 -16.35 -4.44 15.85
C ASN A 133 -15.12 -5.13 15.27
N PHE A 134 -15.35 -6.11 14.41
CA PHE A 134 -14.24 -6.75 13.71
C PHE A 134 -13.60 -5.75 12.72
N TYR A 135 -12.32 -5.57 12.84
CA TYR A 135 -11.52 -4.73 11.97
C TYR A 135 -10.32 -5.55 11.43
N MET A 136 -10.47 -6.24 10.25
CA MET A 136 -11.58 -6.17 9.32
C MET A 136 -12.17 -7.57 9.09
N VAL A 137 -13.44 -7.64 8.78
CA VAL A 137 -14.05 -8.89 8.27
C VAL A 137 -13.63 -9.13 6.83
N HIS A 138 -13.47 -8.05 6.06
CA HIS A 138 -13.06 -8.01 4.67
C HIS A 138 -12.13 -6.80 4.50
N GLY A 139 -10.88 -7.03 4.16
CA GLY A 139 -9.87 -5.98 4.03
C GLY A 139 -9.93 -5.24 2.69
N GLY A 140 -10.42 -5.90 1.66
CA GLY A 140 -10.44 -5.38 0.30
C GLY A 140 -9.06 -5.32 -0.36
N THR A 141 -9.04 -4.82 -1.58
CA THR A 141 -7.84 -4.71 -2.40
C THR A 141 -7.37 -3.27 -2.51
N ASN A 142 -6.11 -3.01 -2.20
CA ASN A 142 -5.47 -1.72 -2.44
C ASN A 142 -5.06 -1.61 -3.91
N PHE A 143 -5.99 -1.16 -4.76
CA PHE A 143 -5.74 -1.00 -6.19
C PHE A 143 -4.77 0.15 -6.49
N GLY A 144 -4.08 0.04 -7.61
CA GLY A 144 -3.16 1.07 -8.08
C GLY A 144 -2.00 1.30 -7.09
N PHE A 145 -1.85 2.55 -6.68
CA PHE A 145 -0.83 2.98 -5.71
C PHE A 145 -1.43 3.33 -4.34
N THR A 146 -2.62 2.82 -4.02
CA THR A 146 -3.34 3.19 -2.79
C THR A 146 -2.86 2.44 -1.55
N SER A 147 -2.06 1.37 -1.70
CA SER A 147 -1.41 0.72 -0.57
C SER A 147 -0.46 1.68 0.14
N GLY A 148 -0.50 1.65 1.47
CA GLY A 148 0.41 2.39 2.32
C GLY A 148 1.71 1.65 2.61
N ALA A 149 2.29 1.96 3.75
CA ALA A 149 3.45 1.27 4.29
C ALA A 149 3.46 1.40 5.82
N ASN A 150 4.12 0.46 6.48
CA ASN A 150 4.51 0.61 7.88
C ASN A 150 6.00 0.93 8.03
N TYR A 151 6.38 1.19 9.26
CA TYR A 151 7.75 1.43 9.68
C TYR A 151 7.98 0.80 11.04
N ASP A 152 9.13 0.19 11.21
CA ASP A 152 9.67 -0.15 12.52
C ASP A 152 11.20 0.12 12.55
N LYS A 153 11.84 -0.07 13.70
CA LYS A 153 13.28 0.17 13.85
C LYS A 153 14.16 -0.83 13.10
N LYS A 154 13.63 -1.97 12.70
CA LYS A 154 14.33 -3.02 11.95
C LYS A 154 14.19 -2.80 10.45
N HIS A 155 12.98 -2.36 10.05
CA HIS A 155 12.66 -2.14 8.66
C HIS A 155 12.40 -0.64 8.45
N ASP A 156 13.20 0.03 7.66
CA ASP A 156 13.02 1.45 7.34
C ASP A 156 11.72 1.72 6.56
N ILE A 157 11.23 0.73 5.82
CA ILE A 157 9.89 0.69 5.24
C ILE A 157 9.41 -0.75 5.09
N GLN A 158 8.11 -0.96 5.30
CA GLN A 158 7.39 -2.20 5.06
C GLN A 158 6.18 -1.87 4.17
N PRO A 159 6.34 -1.92 2.83
CA PRO A 159 5.24 -1.59 1.92
C PRO A 159 4.12 -2.61 2.02
N ASP A 160 2.88 -2.10 2.16
CA ASP A 160 1.69 -2.93 2.28
C ASP A 160 1.29 -3.56 0.94
N LEU A 161 0.75 -4.77 0.98
CA LEU A 161 0.06 -5.44 -0.13
C LEU A 161 -1.41 -5.01 -0.17
N THR A 162 -2.29 -5.99 -0.01
CA THR A 162 -3.69 -5.74 0.31
C THR A 162 -3.82 -5.56 1.82
N SER A 163 -4.90 -4.92 2.24
CA SER A 163 -5.19 -4.79 3.66
C SER A 163 -5.82 -6.07 4.16
N TYR A 164 -5.57 -6.74 5.10
CA TYR A 164 -6.20 -7.85 5.87
C TYR A 164 -6.83 -9.02 5.09
N ASP A 165 -6.99 -8.98 3.75
CA ASP A 165 -7.85 -9.95 3.04
C ASP A 165 -7.36 -11.39 3.14
N TYR A 166 -6.05 -11.64 3.09
CA TYR A 166 -5.52 -13.01 3.12
C TYR A 166 -5.67 -13.71 4.46
N ASP A 167 -5.84 -12.97 5.55
CA ASP A 167 -6.05 -13.50 6.91
C ASP A 167 -7.37 -13.00 7.54
N ALA A 168 -8.17 -12.26 6.78
CA ALA A 168 -9.50 -11.81 7.21
C ALA A 168 -10.48 -13.00 7.27
N PRO A 169 -11.53 -12.93 8.10
CA PRO A 169 -12.56 -13.97 8.15
C PRO A 169 -13.23 -14.21 6.80
N GLY A 170 -13.53 -13.14 6.03
CA GLY A 170 -14.23 -13.23 4.76
C GLY A 170 -15.56 -13.97 4.89
N TRP A 171 -15.97 -14.68 3.81
CA TRP A 171 -17.25 -15.39 3.76
C TRP A 171 -17.13 -16.91 3.79
N VAL A 172 -15.97 -17.47 3.50
CA VAL A 172 -15.78 -18.90 3.23
C VAL A 172 -14.51 -19.45 3.88
N THR A 173 -14.13 -18.91 5.01
CA THR A 173 -12.93 -19.35 5.74
C THR A 173 -13.30 -20.10 7.02
N PRO A 174 -12.43 -21.00 7.51
CA PRO A 174 -12.60 -21.62 8.82
C PRO A 174 -12.72 -20.60 9.95
N LYS A 175 -12.08 -19.46 9.84
CA LYS A 175 -12.14 -18.35 10.80
C LYS A 175 -13.55 -17.77 10.88
N PHE A 176 -14.20 -17.50 9.74
CA PHE A 176 -15.58 -17.05 9.69
C PHE A 176 -16.53 -18.04 10.37
N ASP A 177 -16.42 -19.33 10.04
CA ASP A 177 -17.27 -20.35 10.64
C ASP A 177 -17.06 -20.48 12.15
N SER A 178 -15.82 -20.40 12.61
CA SER A 178 -15.48 -20.44 14.03
C SER A 178 -16.11 -19.27 14.81
N ILE A 179 -16.01 -18.06 14.29
CA ILE A 179 -16.61 -16.84 14.86
C ILE A 179 -18.16 -16.97 14.85
N ARG A 180 -18.74 -17.35 13.72
CA ARG A 180 -20.18 -17.52 13.54
C ARG A 180 -20.75 -18.55 14.53
N ASN A 181 -20.08 -19.68 14.70
CA ASN A 181 -20.52 -20.73 15.63
C ASN A 181 -20.51 -20.25 17.09
N VAL A 182 -19.58 -19.38 17.45
CA VAL A 182 -19.58 -18.75 18.79
C VAL A 182 -20.74 -17.77 18.91
N ILE A 183 -20.92 -16.85 17.97
CA ILE A 183 -21.98 -15.81 18.01
C ILE A 183 -23.35 -16.47 18.13
N ARG A 184 -23.63 -17.55 17.40
CA ARG A 184 -24.91 -18.30 17.46
C ARG A 184 -25.31 -18.74 18.88
N LYS A 185 -24.38 -18.94 19.80
CA LYS A 185 -24.68 -19.35 21.19
C LYS A 185 -25.24 -18.21 22.02
N TYR A 186 -25.03 -16.95 21.65
CA TYR A 186 -25.30 -15.78 22.46
C TYR A 186 -26.39 -14.86 21.90
N VAL A 187 -26.82 -15.09 20.66
CA VAL A 187 -27.88 -14.28 20.02
C VAL A 187 -29.21 -15.04 20.01
N THR A 188 -30.31 -14.30 20.01
CA THR A 188 -31.69 -14.86 20.04
C THR A 188 -32.32 -14.89 18.64
N TYR A 189 -31.64 -14.38 17.63
CA TYR A 189 -32.09 -14.39 16.24
C TYR A 189 -31.29 -15.43 15.43
N ASP A 190 -31.85 -15.86 14.30
CA ASP A 190 -31.15 -16.75 13.39
C ASP A 190 -29.99 -16.01 12.71
N VAL A 191 -28.77 -16.49 12.93
CA VAL A 191 -27.59 -15.99 12.23
C VAL A 191 -27.63 -16.50 10.80
N PRO A 192 -27.62 -15.61 9.80
CA PRO A 192 -27.70 -16.01 8.39
C PRO A 192 -26.60 -16.97 7.97
N GLU A 193 -26.85 -17.82 6.99
CA GLU A 193 -25.82 -18.61 6.33
C GLU A 193 -24.88 -17.70 5.54
N ALA A 194 -23.62 -18.14 5.36
CA ALA A 194 -22.69 -17.45 4.47
C ALA A 194 -23.25 -17.44 3.05
N PRO A 195 -23.14 -16.32 2.32
CA PRO A 195 -23.54 -16.29 0.91
C PRO A 195 -22.67 -17.24 0.07
N ALA A 196 -23.18 -17.68 -1.06
CA ALA A 196 -22.37 -18.45 -2.00
C ALA A 196 -21.19 -17.58 -2.51
N PRO A 197 -20.02 -18.18 -2.78
CA PRO A 197 -18.91 -17.47 -3.39
C PRO A 197 -19.33 -16.84 -4.73
N ILE A 198 -18.78 -15.66 -5.04
CA ILE A 198 -18.97 -15.02 -6.34
C ILE A 198 -18.31 -15.88 -7.41
N PRO A 199 -19.01 -16.23 -8.51
CA PRO A 199 -18.43 -17.00 -9.59
C PRO A 199 -17.26 -16.27 -10.25
N LEU A 200 -16.15 -16.95 -10.44
CA LEU A 200 -15.02 -16.44 -11.19
C LEU A 200 -15.11 -16.84 -12.66
N ILE A 201 -14.62 -15.98 -13.54
CA ILE A 201 -14.39 -16.34 -14.95
C ILE A 201 -12.93 -16.74 -15.15
N GLU A 202 -12.70 -17.64 -16.13
CA GLU A 202 -11.37 -18.08 -16.53
C GLU A 202 -10.98 -17.43 -17.86
N ILE A 203 -9.76 -16.87 -17.90
CA ILE A 203 -9.14 -16.32 -19.09
C ILE A 203 -7.81 -17.07 -19.28
N PRO A 204 -7.77 -18.10 -20.16
CA PRO A 204 -6.66 -19.06 -20.16
C PRO A 204 -5.32 -18.47 -20.59
N SER A 205 -5.32 -17.48 -21.47
CA SER A 205 -4.10 -16.80 -21.89
C SER A 205 -4.39 -15.48 -22.62
N ILE A 206 -3.47 -14.54 -22.50
CA ILE A 206 -3.51 -13.26 -23.22
C ILE A 206 -2.20 -13.08 -23.97
N SER A 207 -2.30 -12.86 -25.31
CA SER A 207 -1.11 -12.58 -26.11
C SER A 207 -0.72 -11.10 -25.97
N LEU A 208 0.50 -10.86 -25.53
CA LEU A 208 1.09 -9.54 -25.49
C LEU A 208 1.76 -9.26 -26.84
N THR A 209 1.27 -8.30 -27.59
CA THR A 209 1.65 -8.09 -29.02
C THR A 209 2.59 -6.92 -29.27
N LYS A 210 2.64 -5.96 -28.33
CA LYS A 210 3.52 -4.78 -28.40
C LYS A 210 4.40 -4.69 -27.17
N VAL A 211 5.60 -4.14 -27.36
CA VAL A 211 6.59 -3.87 -26.32
C VAL A 211 7.17 -2.48 -26.52
N ALA A 212 7.35 -1.73 -25.44
CA ALA A 212 7.97 -0.40 -25.51
C ALA A 212 9.08 -0.25 -24.45
N ASP A 213 10.17 0.43 -24.84
CA ASP A 213 11.27 0.83 -23.95
C ASP A 213 10.83 1.98 -23.03
N VAL A 214 10.76 1.72 -21.72
CA VAL A 214 10.29 2.72 -20.74
C VAL A 214 11.31 3.84 -20.52
N LEU A 215 12.60 3.57 -20.56
CA LEU A 215 13.63 4.61 -20.40
C LEU A 215 13.60 5.58 -21.58
N ALA A 216 13.41 5.06 -22.77
CA ALA A 216 13.30 5.87 -23.98
C ALA A 216 12.02 6.72 -23.96
N LEU A 217 10.86 6.10 -23.65
CA LEU A 217 9.58 6.82 -23.50
C LEU A 217 9.63 7.91 -22.42
N ALA A 218 10.28 7.65 -21.30
CA ALA A 218 10.43 8.64 -20.24
C ALA A 218 11.18 9.88 -20.71
N LYS A 219 12.24 9.68 -21.51
CA LYS A 219 13.11 10.75 -22.03
C LYS A 219 12.50 11.57 -23.17
N GLU A 220 11.36 11.19 -23.71
CA GLU A 220 10.57 12.04 -24.63
C GLU A 220 9.86 13.18 -23.88
N GLY A 221 9.60 13.02 -22.58
CA GLY A 221 9.04 14.06 -21.73
C GLY A 221 10.03 15.19 -21.45
N GLU A 222 9.50 16.36 -21.10
CA GLU A 222 10.31 17.49 -20.67
C GLU A 222 10.91 17.23 -19.28
N PRO A 223 12.26 17.19 -19.14
CA PRO A 223 12.89 16.97 -17.85
C PRO A 223 12.85 18.21 -16.98
N VAL A 224 12.80 17.99 -15.67
CA VAL A 224 13.13 19.02 -14.69
C VAL A 224 14.63 18.94 -14.41
N ALA A 225 15.39 19.96 -14.77
CA ALA A 225 16.83 20.01 -14.52
C ALA A 225 17.14 20.66 -13.16
N SER A 226 18.10 20.08 -12.44
CA SER A 226 18.56 20.61 -11.15
C SER A 226 20.00 20.16 -10.87
N PRO A 227 20.81 20.96 -10.16
CA PRO A 227 22.13 20.51 -9.71
C PRO A 227 22.05 19.30 -8.77
N THR A 228 20.97 19.16 -8.02
CA THR A 228 20.76 18.06 -7.07
C THR A 228 19.47 17.30 -7.41
N PRO A 229 19.35 16.01 -7.03
CA PRO A 229 18.09 15.28 -7.17
C PRO A 229 16.94 16.03 -6.47
N LEU A 230 15.77 16.07 -7.08
CA LEU A 230 14.54 16.60 -6.49
C LEU A 230 13.65 15.46 -6.03
N THR A 231 12.94 15.68 -4.94
CA THR A 231 11.98 14.70 -4.40
C THR A 231 10.72 14.63 -5.27
N PHE A 232 9.91 13.59 -5.08
CA PHE A 232 8.62 13.47 -5.76
C PHE A 232 7.72 14.68 -5.47
N GLU A 233 7.73 15.16 -4.23
CA GLU A 233 6.95 16.32 -3.80
C GLU A 233 7.41 17.62 -4.49
N GLN A 234 8.73 17.83 -4.63
CA GLN A 234 9.30 18.96 -5.37
C GLN A 234 8.98 18.90 -6.87
N LEU A 235 8.84 17.68 -7.40
CA LEU A 235 8.42 17.45 -8.79
C LEU A 235 6.88 17.51 -8.95
N ASN A 236 6.13 17.75 -7.88
CA ASN A 236 4.67 17.71 -7.86
C ASN A 236 4.13 16.38 -8.40
N GLN A 237 4.66 15.27 -7.89
CA GLN A 237 4.26 13.91 -8.20
C GLN A 237 4.01 13.12 -6.91
N GLY A 238 2.83 12.53 -6.76
CA GLY A 238 2.46 11.78 -5.55
C GLY A 238 2.91 10.33 -5.54
N TYR A 239 2.86 9.66 -6.69
CA TYR A 239 3.00 8.21 -6.84
C TYR A 239 3.84 7.85 -8.07
N GLY A 240 4.03 6.56 -8.29
CA GLY A 240 4.68 5.99 -9.47
C GLY A 240 6.19 6.05 -9.40
N TYR A 241 6.81 6.49 -10.50
CA TYR A 241 8.25 6.43 -10.70
C TYR A 241 8.80 7.79 -11.12
N VAL A 242 10.08 8.03 -10.80
CA VAL A 242 10.86 9.15 -11.34
C VAL A 242 12.18 8.59 -11.87
N LEU A 243 12.51 8.93 -13.11
CA LEU A 243 13.80 8.64 -13.71
C LEU A 243 14.74 9.81 -13.46
N TYR A 244 15.80 9.58 -12.70
CA TYR A 244 16.90 10.51 -12.45
C TYR A 244 18.03 10.16 -13.40
N SER A 245 18.46 11.11 -14.24
CA SER A 245 19.47 10.90 -15.28
C SER A 245 20.59 11.92 -15.18
N THR A 246 21.84 11.48 -15.29
CA THR A 246 23.01 12.34 -15.38
C THR A 246 24.05 11.75 -16.33
N HIS A 247 24.90 12.60 -16.93
CA HIS A 247 25.86 12.18 -17.94
C HIS A 247 27.30 12.38 -17.46
N PHE A 248 28.16 11.42 -17.76
CA PHE A 248 29.57 11.41 -17.40
C PHE A 248 30.44 11.51 -18.62
N ASN A 249 31.28 12.54 -18.73
CA ASN A 249 32.26 12.72 -19.79
C ASN A 249 33.61 12.01 -19.49
N GLN A 250 33.78 11.43 -18.33
CA GLN A 250 34.97 10.69 -17.92
C GLN A 250 34.52 9.38 -17.27
N PRO A 251 35.30 8.31 -17.43
CA PRO A 251 34.97 7.04 -16.76
C PRO A 251 35.07 7.18 -15.25
N LEU A 252 34.17 6.52 -14.52
CA LEU A 252 34.14 6.53 -13.07
C LEU A 252 33.77 5.15 -12.56
N LYS A 253 34.64 4.59 -11.71
CA LYS A 253 34.39 3.30 -11.06
C LYS A 253 34.46 3.44 -9.56
N GLY A 254 33.52 2.80 -8.86
CA GLY A 254 33.54 2.79 -7.40
C GLY A 254 32.20 2.52 -6.77
N ARG A 255 32.05 2.94 -5.53
CA ARG A 255 30.86 2.72 -4.70
C ARG A 255 29.84 3.83 -4.89
N LEU A 256 28.71 3.48 -5.53
CA LEU A 256 27.50 4.32 -5.59
C LEU A 256 26.76 4.24 -4.25
N GLU A 257 26.41 5.38 -3.69
CA GLU A 257 25.67 5.50 -2.42
C GLU A 257 24.51 6.47 -2.58
N ILE A 258 23.29 6.01 -2.18
CA ILE A 258 22.05 6.80 -2.17
C ILE A 258 21.40 6.68 -0.78
N PRO A 259 21.97 7.30 0.26
CA PRO A 259 21.49 7.12 1.64
C PRO A 259 20.05 7.62 1.83
N GLY A 260 19.60 8.53 0.98
CA GLY A 260 18.22 9.05 0.97
C GLY A 260 17.33 8.41 -0.09
N LEU A 261 17.55 7.15 -0.47
CA LEU A 261 16.65 6.46 -1.38
C LEU A 261 15.29 6.18 -0.71
N ARG A 262 14.20 6.57 -1.39
CA ARG A 262 12.79 6.38 -0.99
C ARG A 262 11.94 6.03 -2.21
N ASP A 263 11.77 4.71 -2.59
CA ASP A 263 12.04 3.54 -1.75
C ASP A 263 12.87 2.48 -2.50
N TYR A 264 12.60 2.21 -3.78
CA TYR A 264 13.23 1.17 -4.60
C TYR A 264 13.81 1.80 -5.87
N ALA A 265 15.03 1.44 -6.22
CA ALA A 265 15.68 1.94 -7.41
C ALA A 265 16.28 0.83 -8.26
N THR A 266 16.06 0.91 -9.57
CA THR A 266 16.86 0.17 -10.55
C THR A 266 17.88 1.11 -11.20
N ILE A 267 19.11 0.64 -11.32
CA ILE A 267 20.26 1.42 -11.78
C ILE A 267 20.68 0.95 -13.16
N TYR A 268 20.83 1.90 -14.09
CA TYR A 268 21.20 1.62 -15.46
C TYR A 268 22.41 2.47 -15.86
N VAL A 269 23.31 1.89 -16.65
CA VAL A 269 24.41 2.59 -17.32
C VAL A 269 24.23 2.38 -18.82
N ASP A 270 24.07 3.47 -19.57
CA ASP A 270 23.74 3.46 -21.01
C ASP A 270 22.55 2.56 -21.36
N GLY A 271 21.56 2.53 -20.47
CA GLY A 271 20.35 1.75 -20.62
C GLY A 271 20.44 0.29 -20.18
N GLU A 272 21.62 -0.22 -19.86
CA GLU A 272 21.81 -1.57 -19.31
C GLU A 272 21.65 -1.55 -17.78
N ARG A 273 20.79 -2.42 -17.25
CA ARG A 273 20.61 -2.55 -15.79
C ARG A 273 21.85 -3.16 -15.15
N VAL A 274 22.47 -2.42 -14.25
CA VAL A 274 23.68 -2.84 -13.53
C VAL A 274 23.41 -3.25 -12.08
N GLY A 275 22.20 -2.98 -11.56
CA GLY A 275 21.79 -3.39 -10.22
C GLY A 275 20.52 -2.73 -9.74
N GLU A 276 20.22 -2.98 -8.47
CA GLU A 276 19.08 -2.42 -7.75
C GLU A 276 19.47 -2.05 -6.32
N LEU A 277 18.77 -1.06 -5.77
CA LEU A 277 18.84 -0.65 -4.36
C LEU A 277 17.46 -0.67 -3.77
N ASN A 278 17.33 -1.15 -2.53
CA ASN A 278 16.04 -1.43 -1.93
C ASN A 278 16.00 -1.02 -0.46
N ARG A 279 15.20 -0.02 -0.15
CA ARG A 279 14.97 0.47 1.20
C ARG A 279 14.41 -0.60 2.13
N CYS A 280 13.54 -1.50 1.65
CA CYS A 280 12.96 -2.59 2.45
C CYS A 280 14.05 -3.51 3.05
N PHE A 281 15.19 -3.60 2.39
CA PHE A 281 16.33 -4.42 2.79
C PHE A 281 17.52 -3.60 3.28
N ASN A 282 17.33 -2.30 3.55
CA ASN A 282 18.38 -1.36 3.94
C ASN A 282 19.57 -1.33 2.95
N GLN A 283 19.28 -1.50 1.67
CA GLN A 283 20.28 -1.49 0.59
C GLN A 283 20.34 -0.11 -0.03
N TYR A 284 21.38 0.65 0.30
CA TYR A 284 21.56 2.04 -0.14
C TYR A 284 22.86 2.27 -0.91
N ALA A 285 23.60 1.22 -1.20
CA ALA A 285 24.88 1.32 -1.90
C ALA A 285 25.21 0.06 -2.71
N MET A 286 25.93 0.24 -3.82
CA MET A 286 26.43 -0.84 -4.67
C MET A 286 27.71 -0.41 -5.40
N GLU A 287 28.48 -1.36 -5.90
CA GLU A 287 29.61 -1.07 -6.82
C GLU A 287 29.06 -0.72 -8.21
N ILE A 288 29.68 0.28 -8.86
CA ILE A 288 29.29 0.72 -10.20
C ILE A 288 30.53 0.96 -11.07
N ASP A 289 30.40 0.73 -12.37
CA ASP A 289 31.42 1.01 -13.39
C ASP A 289 30.74 1.82 -14.50
N ILE A 290 31.09 3.10 -14.61
CA ILE A 290 30.54 4.04 -15.59
C ILE A 290 31.63 4.28 -16.64
N PRO A 291 31.44 3.87 -17.90
CA PRO A 291 32.40 4.10 -18.99
C PRO A 291 32.57 5.58 -19.32
N PHE A 292 33.54 5.87 -20.20
CA PHE A 292 33.68 7.18 -20.81
C PHE A 292 32.45 7.54 -21.64
N ASN A 293 31.96 8.78 -21.50
CA ASN A 293 30.82 9.32 -22.26
C ASN A 293 29.52 8.51 -22.06
N ALA A 294 29.23 8.09 -20.80
CA ALA A 294 28.09 7.26 -20.45
C ALA A 294 27.06 8.01 -19.63
N THR A 295 25.84 7.52 -19.66
CA THR A 295 24.70 8.04 -18.88
C THR A 295 24.35 7.08 -17.74
N LEU A 296 24.26 7.64 -16.53
CA LEU A 296 23.69 6.97 -15.37
C LEU A 296 22.22 7.34 -15.27
N ASP A 297 21.36 6.33 -15.27
CA ASP A 297 19.92 6.42 -15.07
C ASP A 297 19.54 5.68 -13.78
N ILE A 298 18.81 6.34 -12.90
CA ILE A 298 18.30 5.79 -11.66
C ILE A 298 16.78 5.89 -11.68
N LEU A 299 16.08 4.78 -11.86
CA LEU A 299 14.62 4.73 -11.87
C LEU A 299 14.11 4.40 -10.47
N VAL A 300 13.51 5.39 -9.82
CA VAL A 300 13.05 5.28 -8.43
C VAL A 300 11.55 5.11 -8.36
N GLU A 301 11.10 4.11 -7.60
CA GLU A 301 9.70 3.85 -7.27
C GLU A 301 9.36 4.34 -5.85
N ASN A 302 8.19 4.97 -5.71
CA ASN A 302 7.51 5.16 -4.44
C ASN A 302 6.68 3.90 -4.13
N MET A 303 7.14 3.06 -3.20
CA MET A 303 6.48 1.78 -2.87
C MET A 303 5.31 1.90 -1.89
N GLY A 304 4.97 3.09 -1.47
CA GLY A 304 3.90 3.36 -0.51
C GLY A 304 4.33 4.39 0.53
N ARG A 305 3.34 5.05 1.15
CA ARG A 305 3.60 6.06 2.18
C ARG A 305 3.29 5.49 3.54
N ILE A 306 4.20 5.72 4.49
CA ILE A 306 4.01 5.29 5.88
C ILE A 306 2.74 5.93 6.43
N ASN A 307 1.85 5.10 6.95
CA ASN A 307 0.51 5.48 7.36
C ASN A 307 0.31 5.50 8.88
N TYR A 308 1.31 5.06 9.66
CA TYR A 308 1.26 5.00 11.11
C TYR A 308 2.60 5.38 11.74
N GLY A 309 2.57 6.04 12.90
CA GLY A 309 3.74 6.35 13.71
C GLY A 309 4.44 7.67 13.37
N GLU A 310 5.59 7.90 14.01
CA GLU A 310 6.32 9.16 13.93
C GLU A 310 6.92 9.46 12.54
N GLU A 311 7.10 8.44 11.71
CA GLU A 311 7.68 8.60 10.37
C GLU A 311 6.69 9.14 9.33
N ILE A 312 5.40 9.30 9.66
CA ILE A 312 4.41 9.94 8.79
C ILE A 312 4.88 11.33 8.33
N VAL A 313 5.47 12.11 9.23
CA VAL A 313 5.93 13.48 8.94
C VAL A 313 7.23 13.53 8.13
N ARG A 314 7.95 12.41 8.02
CA ARG A 314 9.22 12.27 7.30
C ARG A 314 9.09 11.40 6.05
N ASN A 315 7.98 11.46 5.38
CA ASN A 315 7.54 10.53 4.34
C ASN A 315 7.73 11.07 2.91
N THR A 316 8.73 11.90 2.71
CA THR A 316 9.15 12.40 1.40
C THR A 316 9.72 11.28 0.54
N LYS A 317 9.42 11.27 -0.76
CA LYS A 317 9.76 10.18 -1.70
C LYS A 317 10.76 10.61 -2.78
N GLY A 318 11.38 9.62 -3.42
CA GLY A 318 12.42 9.82 -4.42
C GLY A 318 13.82 9.74 -3.83
N ILE A 319 14.73 10.55 -4.33
CA ILE A 319 16.07 10.73 -3.75
C ILE A 319 16.04 11.99 -2.89
N ILE A 320 16.00 11.82 -1.57
CA ILE A 320 15.84 12.93 -0.61
C ILE A 320 17.17 13.48 -0.07
N SER A 321 18.28 12.96 -0.57
CA SER A 321 19.63 13.42 -0.24
C SER A 321 20.52 13.39 -1.49
N SER A 322 21.82 13.62 -1.32
CA SER A 322 22.76 13.52 -2.44
C SER A 322 23.00 12.07 -2.89
N VAL A 323 23.24 11.89 -4.17
CA VAL A 323 23.83 10.68 -4.75
C VAL A 323 25.35 10.85 -4.73
N LYS A 324 26.08 9.84 -4.28
CA LYS A 324 27.54 9.89 -4.19
C LYS A 324 28.18 8.71 -4.90
N ILE A 325 29.35 8.95 -5.49
CA ILE A 325 30.26 7.87 -5.94
C ILE A 325 31.63 8.12 -5.29
N ASN A 326 32.14 7.12 -4.58
CA ASN A 326 33.38 7.24 -3.79
C ASN A 326 33.38 8.45 -2.84
N GLY A 327 32.21 8.75 -2.23
CA GLY A 327 32.05 9.87 -1.30
C GLY A 327 31.87 11.25 -1.96
N SER A 328 32.07 11.39 -3.28
CA SER A 328 31.88 12.63 -4.02
C SER A 328 30.45 12.73 -4.52
N GLU A 329 29.81 13.90 -4.30
CA GLU A 329 28.44 14.16 -4.75
C GLU A 329 28.39 14.29 -6.28
N ILE A 330 27.34 13.70 -6.85
CA ILE A 330 27.05 13.78 -8.27
C ILE A 330 26.01 14.89 -8.51
N SER A 331 26.27 15.71 -9.53
CA SER A 331 25.43 16.86 -9.90
C SER A 331 24.83 16.73 -11.31
N ASP A 332 24.11 17.77 -11.70
CA ASP A 332 23.55 17.97 -13.05
C ASP A 332 22.51 16.92 -13.45
N TRP A 333 21.50 16.80 -12.61
CA TRP A 333 20.40 15.85 -12.77
C TRP A 333 19.31 16.37 -13.72
N LYS A 334 18.79 15.47 -14.52
CA LYS A 334 17.53 15.61 -15.26
C LYS A 334 16.54 14.60 -14.71
N MET A 335 15.39 15.05 -14.22
CA MET A 335 14.34 14.20 -13.67
C MET A 335 13.16 14.13 -14.63
N TYR A 336 12.74 12.93 -14.98
CA TYR A 336 11.58 12.65 -15.82
C TYR A 336 10.48 11.99 -14.98
N LYS A 337 9.28 12.56 -15.03
CA LYS A 337 8.13 12.09 -14.25
C LYS A 337 7.43 10.94 -14.95
N LEU A 338 7.17 9.87 -14.21
CA LEU A 338 6.44 8.68 -14.64
C LEU A 338 5.36 8.35 -13.60
N PRO A 339 4.28 9.12 -13.50
CA PRO A 339 3.28 8.93 -12.46
C PRO A 339 2.56 7.59 -12.55
N MET A 340 2.39 7.01 -13.75
CA MET A 340 1.78 5.68 -13.98
C MET A 340 0.41 5.50 -13.27
N ASP A 341 -0.29 6.58 -12.99
CA ASP A 341 -1.66 6.58 -12.47
C ASP A 341 -2.68 6.27 -13.56
N ARG A 342 -2.29 6.48 -14.81
CA ARG A 342 -3.06 6.16 -16.01
C ARG A 342 -2.26 5.26 -16.93
N MET A 343 -2.98 4.43 -17.67
CA MET A 343 -2.39 3.53 -18.65
C MET A 343 -1.67 4.32 -19.75
N PRO A 344 -0.37 4.07 -19.98
CA PRO A 344 0.35 4.64 -21.10
C PRO A 344 -0.28 4.21 -22.44
N ALA A 345 -0.40 5.14 -23.37
CA ALA A 345 -0.85 4.81 -24.73
C ALA A 345 0.36 4.35 -25.57
N LEU A 346 0.34 3.09 -26.02
CA LEU A 346 1.33 2.57 -26.96
C LEU A 346 0.78 2.68 -28.37
N VAL A 347 1.27 3.67 -29.12
CA VAL A 347 0.84 3.91 -30.52
C VAL A 347 1.76 3.15 -31.47
N SER A 348 1.16 2.37 -32.38
CA SER A 348 1.94 1.68 -33.42
C SER A 348 2.65 2.70 -34.32
N GLY A 349 3.96 2.53 -34.49
CA GLY A 349 4.77 3.42 -35.29
C GLY A 349 5.62 4.41 -34.49
N GLU A 350 5.44 4.47 -33.18
CA GLU A 350 6.37 5.19 -32.31
C GLU A 350 7.76 4.52 -32.32
N PRO A 351 8.86 5.29 -32.23
CA PRO A 351 10.21 4.76 -32.40
C PRO A 351 10.65 3.77 -31.35
N TYR A 352 9.92 3.69 -30.22
CA TYR A 352 10.24 2.82 -29.07
C TYR A 352 9.18 1.74 -28.82
N VAL A 353 8.25 1.54 -29.75
CA VAL A 353 7.21 0.51 -29.68
C VAL A 353 7.47 -0.55 -30.73
N TYR A 354 7.64 -1.77 -30.30
CA TYR A 354 8.01 -2.91 -31.13
C TYR A 354 6.95 -4.01 -31.09
N LYS A 355 6.92 -4.83 -32.13
CA LYS A 355 6.13 -6.07 -32.11
C LYS A 355 6.83 -7.07 -31.19
N ASN A 356 6.09 -7.65 -30.21
CA ASN A 356 6.67 -8.65 -29.31
C ASN A 356 7.22 -9.87 -30.10
N GLY A 357 8.38 -10.36 -29.66
CA GLY A 357 9.12 -11.42 -30.33
C GLY A 357 9.97 -10.94 -31.52
N SER A 358 10.03 -9.64 -31.80
CA SER A 358 10.92 -9.09 -32.81
C SER A 358 12.38 -9.00 -32.32
N PRO A 359 13.36 -8.90 -33.26
CA PRO A 359 14.78 -8.73 -32.89
C PRO A 359 15.03 -7.46 -32.04
N GLU A 360 14.26 -6.40 -32.24
CA GLU A 360 14.36 -5.16 -31.47
C GLU A 360 13.99 -5.38 -30.03
N VAL A 361 12.98 -6.23 -29.74
CA VAL A 361 12.59 -6.60 -28.36
C VAL A 361 13.70 -7.39 -27.69
N ALA A 362 14.32 -8.33 -28.40
CA ALA A 362 15.47 -9.07 -27.86
C ALA A 362 16.66 -8.12 -27.57
N ALA A 363 16.81 -7.02 -28.34
CA ALA A 363 17.84 -6.01 -28.12
C ALA A 363 17.55 -5.07 -26.94
N LEU A 364 16.34 -5.11 -26.35
CA LEU A 364 16.04 -4.34 -25.13
C LEU A 364 16.78 -4.88 -23.89
N GLY A 365 17.21 -6.15 -23.94
CA GLY A 365 17.97 -6.77 -22.86
C GLY A 365 17.19 -6.69 -21.55
N ASN A 366 17.81 -6.14 -20.51
CA ASN A 366 17.25 -6.02 -19.16
C ASN A 366 16.63 -4.63 -18.86
N LYS A 367 16.26 -3.85 -19.89
CA LYS A 367 15.57 -2.57 -19.73
C LYS A 367 14.15 -2.77 -19.19
N PRO A 368 13.61 -1.75 -18.49
CA PRO A 368 12.20 -1.78 -18.10
C PRO A 368 11.32 -1.59 -19.33
N VAL A 369 10.27 -2.38 -19.44
CA VAL A 369 9.40 -2.41 -20.64
C VAL A 369 7.93 -2.31 -20.28
N LEU A 370 7.14 -1.82 -21.25
CA LEU A 370 5.68 -1.93 -21.24
C LEU A 370 5.27 -2.98 -22.26
N TYR A 371 4.51 -3.98 -21.84
CA TYR A 371 3.83 -4.93 -22.71
C TYR A 371 2.38 -4.52 -22.91
N GLU A 372 1.86 -4.63 -24.12
CA GLU A 372 0.44 -4.43 -24.43
C GLU A 372 -0.16 -5.65 -25.12
N GLY A 373 -1.36 -6.02 -24.71
CA GLY A 373 -2.18 -7.04 -25.35
C GLY A 373 -3.65 -6.71 -25.31
N THR A 374 -4.43 -7.42 -26.16
CA THR A 374 -5.89 -7.38 -26.15
C THR A 374 -6.46 -8.78 -26.04
N PHE A 375 -7.63 -8.89 -25.41
CA PHE A 375 -8.37 -10.15 -25.28
C PHE A 375 -9.86 -9.89 -25.36
N HIS A 376 -10.65 -10.93 -25.73
CA HIS A 376 -12.08 -10.81 -25.92
C HIS A 376 -12.83 -11.69 -24.94
N LEU A 377 -13.90 -11.15 -24.36
CA LEU A 377 -14.78 -11.87 -23.43
C LEU A 377 -16.21 -11.94 -23.97
N SER A 378 -16.82 -13.12 -23.86
CA SER A 378 -18.25 -13.30 -24.14
C SER A 378 -19.13 -12.82 -22.99
N ASP A 379 -18.63 -12.88 -21.76
CA ASP A 379 -19.25 -12.41 -20.54
C ASP A 379 -18.21 -11.84 -19.57
N THR A 380 -18.67 -11.06 -18.60
CA THR A 380 -17.82 -10.42 -17.58
C THR A 380 -18.02 -11.09 -16.23
N GLY A 381 -17.00 -11.14 -15.43
CA GLY A 381 -17.02 -11.67 -14.06
C GLY A 381 -15.69 -11.41 -13.38
N ASP A 382 -15.64 -11.61 -12.08
CA ASP A 382 -14.42 -11.45 -11.32
C ASP A 382 -13.39 -12.51 -11.73
N THR A 383 -12.12 -12.13 -11.70
CA THR A 383 -11.00 -13.04 -12.03
C THR A 383 -9.72 -12.58 -11.35
N PHE A 384 -8.66 -13.36 -11.52
CA PHE A 384 -7.32 -13.01 -11.04
C PHE A 384 -6.33 -13.17 -12.19
N ILE A 385 -5.30 -12.33 -12.22
CA ILE A 385 -4.14 -12.50 -13.09
C ILE A 385 -2.98 -13.05 -12.28
N ASP A 386 -2.36 -14.12 -12.79
CA ASP A 386 -1.19 -14.74 -12.19
C ASP A 386 0.09 -14.08 -12.71
N MET A 387 0.96 -13.66 -11.79
CA MET A 387 2.22 -12.98 -12.06
C MET A 387 3.40 -13.70 -11.39
N GLU A 388 3.26 -15.00 -11.07
CA GLU A 388 4.28 -15.79 -10.34
C GLU A 388 5.66 -15.74 -11.03
N ASP A 389 5.69 -15.84 -12.36
CA ASP A 389 6.92 -15.86 -13.16
C ASP A 389 7.43 -14.46 -13.57
N TRP A 390 6.77 -13.38 -13.10
CA TRP A 390 7.14 -12.02 -13.44
C TRP A 390 8.04 -11.39 -12.38
N GLY A 391 8.80 -10.36 -12.77
CA GLY A 391 9.75 -9.70 -11.90
C GLY A 391 9.11 -8.70 -10.93
N LYS A 392 8.91 -7.47 -11.39
CA LYS A 392 8.35 -6.40 -10.58
C LYS A 392 7.72 -5.33 -11.47
N GLY A 393 6.52 -4.90 -11.12
CA GLY A 393 5.87 -3.85 -11.89
C GLY A 393 4.44 -3.56 -11.48
N ILE A 394 3.66 -3.10 -12.46
CA ILE A 394 2.24 -2.76 -12.30
C ILE A 394 1.45 -3.24 -13.53
N ILE A 395 0.15 -3.45 -13.32
CA ILE A 395 -0.75 -3.92 -14.37
C ILE A 395 -1.90 -2.92 -14.56
N PHE A 396 -2.27 -2.71 -15.80
CA PHE A 396 -3.45 -1.94 -16.18
C PHE A 396 -4.43 -2.82 -16.94
N ILE A 397 -5.69 -2.75 -16.57
CA ILE A 397 -6.82 -3.36 -17.29
C ILE A 397 -7.78 -2.24 -17.71
N ASN A 398 -8.03 -2.13 -19.01
CA ASN A 398 -8.92 -1.11 -19.58
C ASN A 398 -8.63 0.32 -19.10
N GLY A 399 -7.36 0.63 -18.88
CA GLY A 399 -6.91 1.95 -18.40
C GLY A 399 -6.82 2.10 -16.88
N ILE A 400 -7.28 1.12 -16.12
CA ILE A 400 -7.28 1.16 -14.66
C ILE A 400 -6.02 0.44 -14.15
N ASN A 401 -5.24 1.12 -13.30
CA ASN A 401 -4.13 0.50 -12.59
C ASN A 401 -4.69 -0.42 -11.50
N ILE A 402 -4.49 -1.74 -11.65
CA ILE A 402 -5.00 -2.74 -10.70
C ILE A 402 -4.02 -3.06 -9.56
N GLY A 403 -2.81 -2.55 -9.62
CA GLY A 403 -1.85 -2.71 -8.54
C GLY A 403 -0.47 -3.18 -8.96
N ARG A 404 0.36 -3.40 -7.97
CA ARG A 404 1.74 -3.87 -8.09
C ARG A 404 1.83 -5.38 -8.03
N TYR A 405 2.83 -5.91 -8.72
CA TYR A 405 3.36 -7.25 -8.50
C TYR A 405 4.87 -7.18 -8.23
N TRP A 406 5.37 -8.13 -7.48
CA TRP A 406 6.80 -8.24 -7.18
C TRP A 406 7.16 -9.67 -6.82
N TYR A 407 8.22 -10.20 -7.42
CA TYR A 407 8.69 -11.56 -7.19
C TYR A 407 9.01 -11.89 -5.73
N ALA A 408 9.29 -10.86 -4.91
CA ALA A 408 9.53 -11.03 -3.48
C ALA A 408 8.32 -11.58 -2.72
N GLY A 409 7.13 -11.51 -3.33
CA GLY A 409 5.90 -12.02 -2.74
C GLY A 409 5.52 -11.34 -1.41
N PRO A 410 4.64 -12.01 -0.65
CA PRO A 410 4.03 -13.33 -0.91
C PRO A 410 2.91 -13.31 -1.94
N GLN A 411 2.36 -12.15 -2.27
CA GLN A 411 1.30 -12.01 -3.27
C GLN A 411 1.85 -12.25 -4.68
N GLN A 412 1.23 -13.17 -5.41
CA GLN A 412 1.59 -13.51 -6.80
C GLN A 412 0.45 -13.26 -7.78
N THR A 413 -0.79 -13.17 -7.30
CA THR A 413 -1.96 -12.91 -8.12
C THR A 413 -2.58 -11.55 -7.81
N LEU A 414 -3.18 -10.88 -8.81
CA LEU A 414 -3.91 -9.64 -8.63
C LEU A 414 -5.37 -9.84 -9.02
N TYR A 415 -6.26 -9.33 -8.18
CA TYR A 415 -7.70 -9.37 -8.39
C TYR A 415 -8.15 -8.38 -9.46
N ILE A 416 -9.01 -8.85 -10.36
CA ILE A 416 -9.63 -8.06 -11.43
C ILE A 416 -11.15 -8.10 -11.22
N PRO A 417 -11.78 -7.00 -10.77
CA PRO A 417 -13.23 -6.91 -10.66
C PRO A 417 -13.92 -7.05 -12.02
N GLY A 418 -14.93 -7.88 -12.11
CA GLY A 418 -15.70 -8.06 -13.34
C GLY A 418 -16.34 -6.79 -13.90
N VAL A 419 -16.62 -5.81 -13.02
CA VAL A 419 -17.15 -4.50 -13.40
C VAL A 419 -16.15 -3.62 -14.18
N TRP A 420 -14.87 -3.96 -14.19
CA TRP A 420 -13.84 -3.29 -14.99
C TRP A 420 -13.57 -3.97 -16.33
N LEU A 421 -14.21 -5.11 -16.57
CA LEU A 421 -14.12 -5.86 -17.81
C LEU A 421 -15.30 -5.52 -18.74
N ASN A 422 -15.07 -5.59 -20.04
CA ASN A 422 -16.07 -5.38 -21.08
C ASN A 422 -16.44 -6.70 -21.75
N LYS A 423 -17.72 -6.89 -22.09
CA LYS A 423 -18.08 -7.87 -23.12
C LYS A 423 -17.50 -7.38 -24.46
N GLY A 424 -16.79 -8.27 -25.15
CA GLY A 424 -16.01 -7.90 -26.33
C GLY A 424 -14.55 -7.64 -25.97
N GLU A 425 -13.97 -6.62 -26.57
CA GLU A 425 -12.54 -6.31 -26.43
C GLU A 425 -12.18 -5.70 -25.08
N ASN A 426 -11.09 -6.19 -24.52
CA ASN A 426 -10.42 -5.68 -23.34
C ASN A 426 -8.93 -5.47 -23.63
N LYS A 427 -8.32 -4.53 -22.94
CA LYS A 427 -6.92 -4.19 -23.08
C LYS A 427 -6.16 -4.41 -21.78
N ILE A 428 -5.00 -5.05 -21.88
CA ILE A 428 -4.03 -5.17 -20.79
C ILE A 428 -2.73 -4.44 -21.15
N VAL A 429 -2.17 -3.72 -20.18
CA VAL A 429 -0.80 -3.22 -20.25
C VAL A 429 -0.07 -3.65 -18.98
N ILE A 430 1.09 -4.25 -19.13
CA ILE A 430 1.97 -4.68 -18.04
C ILE A 430 3.25 -3.86 -18.13
N TYR A 431 3.54 -3.11 -17.07
CA TYR A 431 4.86 -2.53 -16.87
C TYR A 431 5.73 -3.54 -16.14
N GLU A 432 6.80 -3.99 -16.78
CA GLU A 432 7.80 -4.89 -16.20
C GLU A 432 9.09 -4.13 -15.97
N GLN A 433 9.41 -3.85 -14.71
CA GLN A 433 10.57 -3.04 -14.32
C GLN A 433 11.88 -3.83 -14.39
N LEU A 434 11.83 -5.13 -14.09
CA LEU A 434 13.02 -5.95 -13.99
C LEU A 434 13.33 -6.72 -15.28
N ASN A 435 12.41 -6.72 -16.23
CA ASN A 435 12.42 -7.38 -17.52
C ASN A 435 13.48 -8.48 -17.59
N ASN A 436 13.05 -9.64 -17.24
CA ASN A 436 13.66 -10.97 -17.29
C ASN A 436 15.11 -11.13 -16.80
N ASP A 437 15.28 -12.16 -16.22
CA ASP A 437 16.29 -13.21 -16.11
C ASP A 437 15.70 -14.33 -15.22
N ARG A 438 14.39 -14.61 -15.41
CA ARG A 438 13.70 -15.67 -14.67
C ARG A 438 12.95 -16.60 -15.58
#